data_6faf7a367cad5279cc250e43e16c5bd4
#
_entry.id   6faf7a367cad5279cc250e43e16c5bd4
#
_cell.length_a   1.000
_cell.length_b   1.000
_cell.length_c   1.000
_cell.angle_alpha   90.00
_cell.angle_beta   90.00
_cell.angle_gamma   90.00
#
_symmetry.space_group_name_H-M   'P 1'
#
loop_
_entity.id
_entity.type
_entity.pdbx_description
1 polymer ?
#
loop_
_entity_poly.entity_id
_entity_poly.type
_entity_poly.pdbx_seq_one_letter_code
_entity_poly.pdbx_strand_id
1 'polypeptide(L)'
;SGIQILASVGEAYGTLFGTSYVRDANGNVVVDANGLPKISTTNKTLGKFTPDWTGGISNTFSYRSLSLSFLIDASVGGSIFSNTNKTGKYTGVLANTLSGRDAEHGGLWYYTDAMGNNVRLPESPSYSVSSDGLYYAQVNGQSTRVYQDGIMVEGVTESGSKNEEVVSAEKYYHRIYSIAEANVYDASYVKLREVALSYRLPRLWTQKLHLQEASVTLTGRNLWTIYKSVPNIDPESALTTGNAQGVEAYSLPTTRSFGVNLSVKF
;
A
#
# COMPACT_ATOMS: atom_id res chain seq x y z
N SER A 1 -10.75 -14.05 -5.26
CA SER A 1 -10.14 -12.70 -5.26
C SER A 1 -10.76 -11.91 -6.41
N GLY A 2 -11.21 -10.70 -6.19
CA GLY A 2 -11.87 -9.89 -7.22
C GLY A 2 -10.94 -9.32 -8.31
N ILE A 3 -9.80 -9.99 -8.61
CA ILE A 3 -8.81 -9.57 -9.60
C ILE A 3 -8.40 -10.73 -10.51
N GLN A 4 -8.19 -10.44 -11.78
CA GLN A 4 -7.67 -11.35 -12.80
C GLN A 4 -6.56 -10.65 -13.58
N ILE A 5 -5.58 -11.40 -14.06
CA ILE A 5 -4.57 -10.90 -14.99
C ILE A 5 -4.93 -11.44 -16.37
N LEU A 6 -5.15 -10.55 -17.31
CA LEU A 6 -5.63 -10.88 -18.65
C LEU A 6 -4.65 -10.40 -19.72
N ALA A 7 -4.68 -11.12 -20.85
CA ALA A 7 -4.17 -10.66 -22.12
C ALA A 7 -5.37 -10.48 -23.06
N SER A 8 -5.80 -9.25 -23.26
CA SER A 8 -6.94 -8.90 -24.10
C SER A 8 -6.47 -8.21 -25.37
N VAL A 9 -7.14 -8.44 -26.48
CA VAL A 9 -6.84 -7.77 -27.76
C VAL A 9 -7.07 -6.26 -27.60
N GLY A 10 -6.06 -5.47 -27.96
CA GLY A 10 -6.09 -4.00 -27.83
C GLY A 10 -5.64 -3.45 -26.49
N GLU A 11 -5.41 -4.30 -25.48
CA GLU A 11 -4.92 -3.92 -24.17
C GLU A 11 -3.42 -4.26 -24.01
N ALA A 12 -2.77 -3.62 -23.04
CA ALA A 12 -1.39 -3.94 -22.71
C ALA A 12 -1.28 -5.36 -22.13
N TYR A 13 -0.16 -6.04 -22.39
CA TYR A 13 0.11 -7.32 -21.73
C TYR A 13 0.16 -7.16 -20.22
N GLY A 14 -0.48 -8.10 -19.51
CA GLY A 14 -0.49 -8.10 -18.06
C GLY A 14 -1.50 -7.12 -17.44
N THR A 15 -2.62 -6.91 -18.10
CA THR A 15 -3.71 -6.07 -17.63
C THR A 15 -4.37 -6.67 -16.39
N LEU A 16 -4.47 -5.85 -15.34
CA LEU A 16 -5.23 -6.13 -14.13
C LEU A 16 -6.70 -5.83 -14.39
N PHE A 17 -7.57 -6.82 -14.18
CA PHE A 17 -8.99 -6.74 -14.49
C PHE A 17 -9.82 -7.16 -13.27
N GLY A 18 -10.72 -6.28 -12.80
CA GLY A 18 -11.43 -6.54 -11.56
C GLY A 18 -12.57 -5.58 -11.29
N THR A 19 -13.18 -5.75 -10.11
CA THR A 19 -14.26 -4.88 -9.63
C THR A 19 -13.76 -3.46 -9.38
N SER A 20 -14.57 -2.48 -9.76
CA SER A 20 -14.27 -1.05 -9.61
C SER A 20 -15.38 -0.33 -8.86
N TYR A 21 -15.11 0.91 -8.46
CA TYR A 21 -16.15 1.84 -8.03
C TYR A 21 -17.12 2.14 -9.18
N VAL A 22 -18.40 2.27 -8.88
CA VAL A 22 -19.33 2.93 -9.78
C VAL A 22 -19.08 4.43 -9.72
N ARG A 23 -18.97 5.10 -10.86
CA ARG A 23 -18.74 6.54 -10.96
C ARG A 23 -19.81 7.18 -11.85
N ASP A 24 -20.17 8.40 -11.52
CA ASP A 24 -21.03 9.23 -12.36
C ASP A 24 -20.28 9.76 -13.59
N ALA A 25 -20.97 10.55 -14.42
CA ALA A 25 -20.37 11.15 -15.62
C ALA A 25 -19.26 12.18 -15.32
N ASN A 26 -19.19 12.69 -14.09
CA ASN A 26 -18.17 13.64 -13.64
C ASN A 26 -16.99 12.94 -12.95
N GLY A 27 -17.02 11.60 -12.82
CA GLY A 27 -15.99 10.80 -12.17
C GLY A 27 -16.15 10.64 -10.65
N ASN A 28 -17.21 11.19 -10.05
CA ASN A 28 -17.48 11.04 -8.62
C ASN A 28 -17.89 9.61 -8.29
N VAL A 29 -17.46 9.11 -7.14
CA VAL A 29 -17.89 7.81 -6.63
C VAL A 29 -19.38 7.84 -6.31
N VAL A 30 -20.13 6.87 -6.83
CA VAL A 30 -21.54 6.71 -6.49
C VAL A 30 -21.66 5.84 -5.25
N VAL A 31 -22.44 6.28 -4.28
CA VAL A 31 -22.76 5.52 -3.06
C VAL A 31 -24.17 4.90 -3.15
N ASP A 32 -24.37 3.82 -2.41
CA ASP A 32 -25.68 3.20 -2.23
C ASP A 32 -26.52 3.97 -1.17
N ALA A 33 -27.75 3.52 -0.94
CA ALA A 33 -28.66 4.15 0.02
C ALA A 33 -28.14 4.16 1.47
N ASN A 34 -27.12 3.38 1.78
CA ASN A 34 -26.48 3.37 3.10
C ASN A 34 -25.21 4.21 3.14
N GLY A 35 -24.90 4.99 2.11
CA GLY A 35 -23.69 5.81 2.04
C GLY A 35 -22.40 5.04 1.72
N LEU A 36 -22.47 3.76 1.37
CA LEU A 36 -21.31 2.93 1.02
C LEU A 36 -21.02 2.98 -0.49
N PRO A 37 -19.73 2.97 -0.91
CA PRO A 37 -19.37 2.95 -2.33
C PRO A 37 -20.04 1.79 -3.07
N LYS A 38 -20.66 2.05 -4.19
CA LYS A 38 -21.22 1.01 -5.07
C LYS A 38 -20.12 0.27 -5.81
N ILE A 39 -20.30 -1.03 -5.89
CA ILE A 39 -19.40 -1.94 -6.61
C ILE A 39 -19.92 -2.09 -8.04
N SER A 40 -19.06 -1.93 -9.04
CA SER A 40 -19.41 -2.19 -10.43
C SER A 40 -19.83 -3.65 -10.61
N THR A 41 -20.93 -3.87 -11.30
CA THR A 41 -21.41 -5.20 -11.69
C THR A 41 -20.56 -5.84 -12.78
N THR A 42 -19.79 -5.05 -13.52
CA THR A 42 -18.86 -5.48 -14.56
C THR A 42 -17.45 -5.18 -14.13
N ASN A 43 -16.53 -6.10 -14.38
CA ASN A 43 -15.11 -5.87 -14.17
C ASN A 43 -14.57 -4.87 -15.20
N LYS A 44 -13.53 -4.13 -14.81
CA LYS A 44 -12.83 -3.15 -15.65
C LYS A 44 -11.32 -3.36 -15.60
N THR A 45 -10.65 -2.81 -16.59
CA THR A 45 -9.19 -2.63 -16.58
C THR A 45 -8.83 -1.66 -15.45
N LEU A 46 -7.98 -2.12 -14.52
CA LEU A 46 -7.53 -1.38 -13.34
C LEU A 46 -6.06 -0.94 -13.45
N GLY A 47 -5.39 -1.35 -14.49
CA GLY A 47 -3.98 -1.06 -14.76
C GLY A 47 -3.28 -2.23 -15.44
N LYS A 48 -1.97 -2.15 -15.54
CA LYS A 48 -1.09 -3.19 -16.08
C LYS A 48 0.08 -3.41 -15.12
N PHE A 49 0.56 -4.64 -14.96
CA PHE A 49 1.70 -4.87 -14.07
C PHE A 49 3.06 -4.46 -14.69
N THR A 50 3.13 -4.38 -16.01
CA THR A 50 4.37 -3.97 -16.68
C THR A 50 4.68 -2.50 -16.40
N PRO A 51 5.89 -2.17 -15.92
CA PRO A 51 6.28 -0.79 -15.72
C PRO A 51 6.37 -0.04 -17.07
N ASP A 52 6.25 1.27 -17.01
CA ASP A 52 6.42 2.13 -18.17
C ASP A 52 7.91 2.34 -18.47
N TRP A 53 8.73 2.33 -17.43
CA TRP A 53 10.17 2.51 -17.52
C TRP A 53 10.89 1.79 -16.38
N THR A 54 12.05 1.20 -16.69
CA THR A 54 12.98 0.65 -15.71
C THR A 54 14.39 1.11 -16.03
N GLY A 55 15.20 1.34 -15.01
CA GLY A 55 16.59 1.74 -15.19
C GLY A 55 17.39 1.68 -13.91
N GLY A 56 18.73 1.73 -14.06
CA GLY A 56 19.61 1.71 -12.93
C GLY A 56 20.86 2.54 -13.16
N ILE A 57 21.43 3.05 -12.08
CA ILE A 57 22.69 3.79 -12.06
C ILE A 57 23.67 2.98 -11.21
N SER A 58 24.77 2.53 -11.85
CA SER A 58 25.93 1.96 -11.16
C SER A 58 27.10 2.94 -11.26
N ASN A 59 27.76 3.16 -10.12
CA ASN A 59 28.95 3.99 -10.09
C ASN A 59 30.01 3.41 -9.16
N THR A 60 31.29 3.65 -9.45
CA THR A 60 32.41 3.22 -8.65
C THR A 60 33.39 4.36 -8.48
N PHE A 61 33.69 4.68 -7.23
CA PHE A 61 34.71 5.64 -6.84
C PHE A 61 35.93 4.90 -6.32
N SER A 62 37.10 5.19 -6.83
CA SER A 62 38.34 4.57 -6.39
C SER A 62 39.34 5.63 -5.94
N TYR A 63 39.91 5.43 -4.76
CA TYR A 63 40.96 6.26 -4.21
C TYR A 63 42.06 5.37 -3.59
N ARG A 64 43.24 5.37 -4.19
CA ARG A 64 44.36 4.50 -3.78
C ARG A 64 43.94 3.04 -3.77
N SER A 65 43.97 2.38 -2.59
CA SER A 65 43.61 0.97 -2.40
C SER A 65 42.15 0.77 -2.05
N LEU A 66 41.34 1.82 -1.97
CA LEU A 66 39.95 1.75 -1.58
C LEU A 66 39.05 2.01 -2.79
N SER A 67 38.01 1.20 -2.95
CA SER A 67 36.98 1.40 -3.97
C SER A 67 35.60 1.26 -3.34
N LEU A 68 34.72 2.23 -3.59
CA LEU A 68 33.31 2.23 -3.18
C LEU A 68 32.49 2.14 -4.46
N SER A 69 31.64 1.14 -4.56
CA SER A 69 30.63 1.04 -5.62
C SER A 69 29.23 1.00 -5.04
N PHE A 70 28.27 1.50 -5.81
CA PHE A 70 26.86 1.39 -5.49
C PHE A 70 26.01 1.16 -6.75
N LEU A 71 24.85 0.55 -6.54
CA LEU A 71 23.83 0.36 -7.55
C LEU A 71 22.49 0.88 -7.02
N ILE A 72 21.94 1.85 -7.70
CA ILE A 72 20.56 2.33 -7.51
C ILE A 72 19.72 1.83 -8.68
N ASP A 73 18.56 1.30 -8.38
CA ASP A 73 17.62 0.73 -9.33
C ASP A 73 16.26 1.40 -9.17
N ALA A 74 15.57 1.64 -10.28
CA ALA A 74 14.26 2.28 -10.32
C ALA A 74 13.34 1.60 -11.31
N SER A 75 12.08 1.52 -10.93
CA SER A 75 10.96 1.13 -11.78
C SER A 75 9.88 2.19 -11.65
N VAL A 76 9.33 2.65 -12.76
CA VAL A 76 8.30 3.71 -12.78
C VAL A 76 7.09 3.21 -13.56
N GLY A 77 5.91 3.46 -13.01
CA GLY A 77 4.65 2.94 -13.53
C GLY A 77 4.43 1.46 -13.20
N GLY A 78 3.46 0.87 -13.87
CA GLY A 78 2.93 -0.44 -13.52
C GLY A 78 1.98 -0.38 -12.34
N SER A 79 1.24 -1.45 -12.15
CA SER A 79 0.24 -1.57 -11.09
C SER A 79 0.39 -2.89 -10.36
N ILE A 80 0.18 -2.86 -9.05
CA ILE A 80 0.20 -4.04 -8.20
C ILE A 80 -1.08 -4.11 -7.35
N PHE A 81 -1.76 -5.23 -7.41
CA PHE A 81 -2.87 -5.53 -6.51
C PHE A 81 -2.32 -6.19 -5.24
N SER A 82 -2.67 -5.66 -4.07
CA SER A 82 -2.16 -6.18 -2.79
C SER A 82 -3.27 -6.85 -1.97
N ASN A 83 -3.19 -8.17 -1.82
CA ASN A 83 -4.01 -8.90 -0.86
C ASN A 83 -3.63 -8.59 0.59
N THR A 84 -2.37 -8.29 0.87
CA THR A 84 -1.92 -7.87 2.21
C THR A 84 -2.62 -6.58 2.63
N ASN A 85 -2.62 -5.54 1.78
CA ASN A 85 -3.32 -4.29 2.06
C ASN A 85 -4.84 -4.48 2.11
N LYS A 86 -5.40 -5.27 1.18
CA LYS A 86 -6.82 -5.59 1.14
C LYS A 86 -7.31 -6.23 2.44
N THR A 87 -6.64 -7.30 2.89
CA THR A 87 -7.00 -8.00 4.12
C THR A 87 -6.69 -7.18 5.36
N GLY A 88 -5.56 -6.48 5.37
CA GLY A 88 -5.19 -5.61 6.48
C GLY A 88 -6.16 -4.44 6.68
N LYS A 89 -6.77 -3.90 5.61
CA LYS A 89 -7.88 -2.94 5.72
C LYS A 89 -9.14 -3.60 6.31
N TYR A 90 -9.51 -4.77 5.83
CA TYR A 90 -10.67 -5.52 6.33
C TYR A 90 -10.57 -5.83 7.81
N THR A 91 -9.42 -6.31 8.26
CA THR A 91 -9.16 -6.64 9.67
C THR A 91 -8.84 -5.42 10.52
N GLY A 92 -8.61 -4.28 9.90
CA GLY A 92 -8.31 -3.03 10.59
C GLY A 92 -6.94 -2.97 11.27
N VAL A 93 -5.96 -3.77 10.89
CA VAL A 93 -4.62 -3.81 11.49
C VAL A 93 -3.64 -2.81 10.88
N LEU A 94 -4.00 -2.19 9.76
CA LEU A 94 -3.13 -1.21 9.10
C LEU A 94 -3.33 0.19 9.68
N ALA A 95 -2.23 0.96 9.81
CA ALA A 95 -2.27 2.32 10.31
C ALA A 95 -3.22 3.25 9.54
N ASN A 96 -3.36 3.05 8.21
CA ASN A 96 -4.29 3.84 7.40
C ASN A 96 -5.78 3.54 7.68
N THR A 97 -6.10 2.49 8.45
CA THR A 97 -7.45 2.21 8.92
C THR A 97 -7.81 2.89 10.24
N LEU A 98 -6.89 3.65 10.82
CA LEU A 98 -7.19 4.52 11.97
C LEU A 98 -8.10 5.67 11.56
N SER A 99 -7.99 6.16 10.33
CA SER A 99 -8.86 7.23 9.82
C SER A 99 -10.34 6.86 9.95
N GLY A 100 -11.09 7.69 10.63
CA GLY A 100 -12.52 7.54 10.86
C GLY A 100 -12.90 6.59 12.01
N ARG A 101 -11.97 5.95 12.73
CA ARG A 101 -12.26 4.99 13.80
C ARG A 101 -12.79 5.61 15.09
N ASP A 102 -12.38 6.80 15.37
CA ASP A 102 -12.74 7.53 16.55
C ASP A 102 -12.63 9.04 16.29
N ALA A 103 -13.08 9.85 17.22
CA ALA A 103 -13.06 11.29 17.09
C ALA A 103 -11.62 11.86 16.97
N GLU A 104 -10.62 11.24 17.58
CA GLU A 104 -9.21 11.68 17.50
C GLU A 104 -8.63 11.46 16.11
N HIS A 105 -9.13 10.43 15.41
CA HIS A 105 -8.70 10.08 14.05
C HIS A 105 -9.71 10.54 12.96
N GLY A 106 -10.52 11.55 13.28
CA GLY A 106 -11.46 12.18 12.32
C GLY A 106 -12.76 11.43 12.13
N GLY A 107 -13.13 10.53 13.03
CA GLY A 107 -14.42 9.87 13.04
C GLY A 107 -15.56 10.85 13.36
N LEU A 108 -16.65 10.72 12.65
CA LEU A 108 -17.86 11.53 12.82
C LEU A 108 -18.77 10.93 13.89
N TRP A 109 -19.36 11.80 14.70
CA TRP A 109 -20.36 11.38 15.66
C TRP A 109 -21.71 11.15 14.96
N TYR A 110 -22.38 10.04 15.32
CA TYR A 110 -23.70 9.70 14.81
C TYR A 110 -24.47 8.83 15.82
N TYR A 111 -25.76 8.71 15.62
CA TYR A 111 -26.61 7.72 16.27
C TYR A 111 -27.42 6.97 15.21
N THR A 112 -27.96 5.81 15.59
CA THR A 112 -28.88 5.06 14.72
C THR A 112 -30.30 5.31 15.16
N ASP A 113 -31.15 5.78 14.23
CA ASP A 113 -32.56 6.03 14.48
C ASP A 113 -33.39 4.74 14.60
N ALA A 114 -34.69 4.86 14.89
CA ALA A 114 -35.59 3.72 15.02
C ALA A 114 -35.81 2.93 13.72
N MET A 115 -35.48 3.52 12.56
CA MET A 115 -35.56 2.89 11.25
C MET A 115 -34.24 2.20 10.84
N GLY A 116 -33.20 2.36 11.67
CA GLY A 116 -31.86 1.79 11.40
C GLY A 116 -30.94 2.69 10.57
N ASN A 117 -31.32 3.95 10.31
CA ASN A 117 -30.48 4.89 9.58
C ASN A 117 -29.49 5.57 10.55
N ASN A 118 -28.28 5.81 10.08
CA ASN A 118 -27.30 6.57 10.83
C ASN A 118 -27.56 8.08 10.61
N VAL A 119 -27.75 8.79 11.69
CA VAL A 119 -27.98 10.24 11.68
C VAL A 119 -26.76 10.93 12.27
N ARG A 120 -26.12 11.77 11.46
CA ARG A 120 -24.95 12.56 11.87
C ARG A 120 -25.32 13.52 12.99
N LEU A 121 -24.48 13.56 14.02
CA LEU A 121 -24.55 14.59 15.05
C LEU A 121 -23.65 15.78 14.69
N PRO A 122 -24.00 17.00 15.11
CA PRO A 122 -23.09 18.14 15.08
C PRO A 122 -21.81 17.80 15.87
N GLU A 123 -20.78 18.59 15.68
CA GLU A 123 -19.47 18.38 16.29
C GLU A 123 -19.56 18.10 17.80
N SER A 124 -18.92 17.01 18.23
CA SER A 124 -18.71 16.63 19.62
C SER A 124 -19.91 16.85 20.55
N PRO A 125 -20.92 15.96 20.56
CA PRO A 125 -22.05 16.07 21.49
C PRO A 125 -21.55 15.97 22.94
N SER A 126 -22.23 16.62 23.87
CA SER A 126 -22.02 16.31 25.28
C SER A 126 -22.45 14.87 25.55
N TYR A 127 -21.52 14.00 25.92
CA TYR A 127 -21.77 12.57 26.12
C TYR A 127 -21.38 12.10 27.51
N SER A 128 -21.97 11.01 27.93
CA SER A 128 -21.55 10.20 29.08
C SER A 128 -21.02 8.87 28.59
N VAL A 129 -20.10 8.29 29.36
CA VAL A 129 -19.56 6.93 29.09
C VAL A 129 -20.16 6.00 30.15
N SER A 130 -20.82 4.94 29.69
CA SER A 130 -21.37 3.90 30.57
C SER A 130 -20.27 2.97 31.11
N SER A 131 -20.60 2.13 32.09
CA SER A 131 -19.66 1.19 32.72
C SER A 131 -19.07 0.15 31.74
N ASP A 132 -19.75 -0.11 30.65
CA ASP A 132 -19.32 -0.99 29.55
C ASP A 132 -18.57 -0.25 28.43
N GLY A 133 -18.24 1.03 28.65
CA GLY A 133 -17.45 1.83 27.71
C GLY A 133 -18.25 2.39 26.50
N LEU A 134 -19.59 2.32 26.54
CA LEU A 134 -20.43 2.85 25.49
C LEU A 134 -20.73 4.34 25.69
N TYR A 135 -20.86 5.07 24.59
CA TYR A 135 -21.15 6.51 24.61
C TYR A 135 -22.64 6.76 24.50
N TYR A 136 -23.17 7.67 25.33
CA TYR A 136 -24.54 8.12 25.31
C TYR A 136 -24.64 9.63 25.31
N ALA A 137 -25.52 10.20 24.51
CA ALA A 137 -25.80 11.62 24.42
C ALA A 137 -27.29 11.90 24.46
N GLN A 138 -27.69 13.11 24.82
CA GLN A 138 -29.07 13.56 24.72
C GLN A 138 -29.42 13.87 23.28
N VAL A 139 -30.25 13.06 22.66
CA VAL A 139 -30.77 13.24 21.32
C VAL A 139 -32.28 13.36 21.41
N ASN A 140 -32.82 14.51 21.01
CA ASN A 140 -34.25 14.82 21.11
C ASN A 140 -34.83 14.60 22.53
N GLY A 141 -34.04 14.92 23.57
CA GLY A 141 -34.44 14.78 24.97
C GLY A 141 -34.38 13.36 25.51
N GLN A 142 -33.85 12.40 24.78
CA GLN A 142 -33.67 11.01 25.20
C GLN A 142 -32.19 10.65 25.26
N SER A 143 -31.81 9.84 26.26
CA SER A 143 -30.47 9.26 26.34
C SER A 143 -30.33 8.19 25.27
N THR A 144 -29.54 8.50 24.22
CA THR A 144 -29.40 7.67 23.03
C THR A 144 -27.94 7.25 22.91
N ARG A 145 -27.71 5.98 22.55
CA ARG A 145 -26.37 5.50 22.23
C ARG A 145 -25.83 6.23 21.01
N VAL A 146 -24.61 6.74 21.13
CA VAL A 146 -23.92 7.45 20.05
C VAL A 146 -22.60 6.76 19.73
N TYR A 147 -22.12 6.96 18.52
CA TYR A 147 -20.90 6.35 17.97
C TYR A 147 -20.00 7.47 17.48
N GLN A 148 -18.68 7.26 17.51
CA GLN A 148 -17.69 8.24 17.07
C GLN A 148 -16.82 7.72 15.92
N ASP A 149 -17.21 6.59 15.33
CA ASP A 149 -16.49 5.91 14.25
C ASP A 149 -17.13 6.14 12.88
N GLY A 150 -17.81 7.26 12.72
CA GLY A 150 -18.50 7.60 11.47
C GLY A 150 -17.56 8.05 10.36
N ILE A 151 -17.76 7.49 9.17
CA ILE A 151 -17.14 7.93 7.91
C ILE A 151 -18.25 8.40 6.98
N MET A 152 -18.08 9.57 6.39
CA MET A 152 -18.92 10.05 5.28
C MET A 152 -18.09 9.93 4.00
N VAL A 153 -18.47 9.00 3.14
CA VAL A 153 -17.78 8.75 1.88
C VAL A 153 -17.94 9.95 0.95
N GLU A 154 -16.84 10.49 0.48
CA GLU A 154 -16.87 11.53 -0.53
C GLU A 154 -17.42 10.97 -1.84
N GLY A 155 -18.57 11.47 -2.29
CA GLY A 155 -19.25 10.96 -3.47
C GLY A 155 -20.65 11.49 -3.61
N VAL A 156 -21.41 10.88 -4.52
CA VAL A 156 -22.78 11.24 -4.85
C VAL A 156 -23.72 10.05 -4.71
N THR A 157 -24.96 10.32 -4.41
CA THR A 157 -26.04 9.33 -4.43
C THR A 157 -26.37 8.93 -5.87
N GLU A 158 -27.21 7.92 -6.06
CA GLU A 158 -27.70 7.53 -7.40
C GLU A 158 -28.50 8.65 -8.09
N SER A 159 -29.08 9.57 -7.33
CA SER A 159 -29.76 10.76 -7.87
C SER A 159 -28.83 11.90 -8.25
N GLY A 160 -27.52 11.77 -7.99
CA GLY A 160 -26.52 12.81 -8.26
C GLY A 160 -26.36 13.86 -7.15
N SER A 161 -27.08 13.73 -6.03
CA SER A 161 -26.91 14.59 -4.86
C SER A 161 -25.64 14.21 -4.08
N LYS A 162 -25.03 15.19 -3.40
CA LYS A 162 -23.89 14.92 -2.51
C LYS A 162 -24.28 13.89 -1.45
N ASN A 163 -23.38 12.96 -1.16
CA ASN A 163 -23.58 12.02 -0.06
C ASN A 163 -23.50 12.74 1.30
N GLU A 164 -24.51 12.51 2.13
CA GLU A 164 -24.58 12.99 3.51
C GLU A 164 -24.72 11.85 4.53
N GLU A 165 -24.80 10.59 4.02
CA GLU A 165 -24.94 9.41 4.86
C GLU A 165 -23.62 9.07 5.56
N VAL A 166 -23.72 8.75 6.86
CA VAL A 166 -22.61 8.34 7.69
C VAL A 166 -22.64 6.82 7.89
N VAL A 167 -21.52 6.18 7.66
CA VAL A 167 -21.34 4.74 7.87
C VAL A 167 -20.27 4.50 8.94
N SER A 168 -20.32 3.37 9.66
CA SER A 168 -19.21 3.03 10.56
C SER A 168 -17.93 2.74 9.78
N ALA A 169 -16.78 3.05 10.38
CA ALA A 169 -15.47 2.76 9.80
C ALA A 169 -15.34 1.27 9.44
N GLU A 170 -15.83 0.38 10.30
CA GLU A 170 -15.84 -1.05 10.03
C GLU A 170 -16.59 -1.38 8.72
N LYS A 171 -17.83 -0.92 8.55
CA LYS A 171 -18.63 -1.17 7.35
C LYS A 171 -17.96 -0.59 6.10
N TYR A 172 -17.34 0.58 6.20
CA TYR A 172 -16.59 1.20 5.11
C TYR A 172 -15.40 0.33 4.69
N TYR A 173 -14.53 -0.05 5.63
CA TYR A 173 -13.36 -0.88 5.32
C TYR A 173 -13.73 -2.27 4.83
N HIS A 174 -14.83 -2.86 5.32
CA HIS A 174 -15.38 -4.11 4.80
C HIS A 174 -15.91 -3.95 3.36
N ARG A 175 -16.50 -2.81 3.02
CA ARG A 175 -16.98 -2.54 1.66
C ARG A 175 -15.82 -2.43 0.67
N ILE A 176 -14.78 -1.67 0.98
CA ILE A 176 -13.63 -1.49 0.08
C ILE A 176 -12.79 -2.74 -0.08
N TYR A 177 -12.87 -3.70 0.84
CA TYR A 177 -12.32 -5.04 0.65
C TYR A 177 -12.86 -5.72 -0.61
N SER A 178 -14.12 -5.52 -0.94
CA SER A 178 -14.78 -6.13 -2.11
C SER A 178 -14.52 -5.40 -3.43
N ILE A 179 -13.86 -4.23 -3.38
CA ILE A 179 -13.55 -3.41 -4.55
C ILE A 179 -12.07 -3.60 -4.89
N ALA A 180 -11.79 -4.28 -6.01
CA ALA A 180 -10.41 -4.55 -6.42
C ALA A 180 -9.64 -3.24 -6.69
N GLU A 181 -10.28 -2.25 -7.32
CA GLU A 181 -9.70 -0.92 -7.59
C GLU A 181 -9.11 -0.27 -6.34
N ALA A 182 -9.76 -0.40 -5.17
CA ALA A 182 -9.30 0.15 -3.89
C ALA A 182 -7.98 -0.47 -3.36
N ASN A 183 -7.55 -1.57 -3.96
CA ASN A 183 -6.40 -2.37 -3.54
C ASN A 183 -5.38 -2.57 -4.67
N VAL A 184 -5.54 -1.81 -5.78
CA VAL A 184 -4.55 -1.66 -6.83
C VAL A 184 -3.76 -0.37 -6.57
N TYR A 185 -2.45 -0.47 -6.62
CA TYR A 185 -1.52 0.62 -6.34
C TYR A 185 -0.55 0.78 -7.49
N ASP A 186 0.02 1.97 -7.62
CA ASP A 186 1.20 2.21 -8.43
C ASP A 186 2.38 1.41 -7.86
N ALA A 187 3.09 0.68 -8.73
CA ALA A 187 4.20 -0.18 -8.37
C ALA A 187 5.57 0.51 -8.46
N SER A 188 5.60 1.83 -8.63
CA SER A 188 6.84 2.59 -8.78
C SER A 188 7.71 2.53 -7.52
N TYR A 189 9.02 2.39 -7.73
CA TYR A 189 10.00 2.41 -6.63
C TYR A 189 11.37 2.89 -7.10
N VAL A 190 12.19 3.29 -6.11
CA VAL A 190 13.65 3.50 -6.24
C VAL A 190 14.33 2.81 -5.07
N LYS A 191 15.31 1.95 -5.34
CA LYS A 191 16.02 1.15 -4.34
C LYS A 191 17.54 1.27 -4.46
N LEU A 192 18.21 1.34 -3.30
CA LEU A 192 19.65 1.13 -3.20
C LEU A 192 19.91 -0.38 -3.13
N ARG A 193 20.24 -0.97 -4.28
CA ARG A 193 20.37 -2.42 -4.46
C ARG A 193 21.62 -2.98 -3.83
N GLU A 194 22.73 -2.30 -4.06
CA GLU A 194 24.02 -2.79 -3.59
C GLU A 194 24.92 -1.61 -3.24
N VAL A 195 25.70 -1.80 -2.19
CA VAL A 195 26.88 -0.99 -1.88
C VAL A 195 28.00 -1.97 -1.60
N ALA A 196 29.13 -1.80 -2.25
CA ALA A 196 30.33 -2.59 -1.99
C ALA A 196 31.53 -1.69 -1.72
N LEU A 197 32.22 -1.99 -0.61
CA LEU A 197 33.45 -1.33 -0.20
C LEU A 197 34.61 -2.34 -0.28
N SER A 198 35.50 -2.12 -1.26
CA SER A 198 36.67 -2.96 -1.50
C SER A 198 37.93 -2.28 -1.03
N TYR A 199 38.76 -3.05 -0.35
CA TYR A 199 40.10 -2.65 0.04
C TYR A 199 41.13 -3.62 -0.50
N ARG A 200 42.06 -3.12 -1.34
CA ARG A 200 43.21 -3.88 -1.83
C ARG A 200 44.32 -3.81 -0.83
N LEU A 201 44.83 -4.98 -0.42
CA LEU A 201 45.90 -5.06 0.56
C LEU A 201 47.23 -4.50 -0.02
N PRO A 202 48.03 -3.81 0.81
CA PRO A 202 49.32 -3.28 0.40
C PRO A 202 50.26 -4.40 -0.03
N ARG A 203 51.12 -4.14 -1.01
CA ARG A 203 52.12 -5.13 -1.53
C ARG A 203 53.01 -5.70 -0.43
N LEU A 204 53.35 -4.91 0.58
CA LEU A 204 54.15 -5.36 1.72
C LEU A 204 53.51 -6.54 2.46
N TRP A 205 52.20 -6.60 2.52
CA TRP A 205 51.49 -7.69 3.20
C TRP A 205 51.31 -8.88 2.26
N THR A 206 50.97 -8.65 0.97
CA THR A 206 50.77 -9.72 0.02
C THR A 206 52.08 -10.48 -0.28
N GLN A 207 53.21 -9.77 -0.37
CA GLN A 207 54.55 -10.39 -0.56
C GLN A 207 54.93 -11.31 0.60
N LYS A 208 54.68 -10.91 1.86
CA LYS A 208 54.94 -11.78 3.02
C LYS A 208 54.14 -13.06 3.01
N LEU A 209 52.97 -13.05 2.37
CA LEU A 209 52.06 -14.19 2.21
C LEU A 209 52.28 -14.97 0.90
N HIS A 210 53.29 -14.59 0.09
CA HIS A 210 53.55 -15.16 -1.24
C HIS A 210 52.37 -15.02 -2.22
N LEU A 211 51.58 -13.93 -2.07
CA LEU A 211 50.46 -13.62 -2.93
C LEU A 211 50.81 -12.50 -3.93
N GLN A 212 50.29 -12.60 -5.14
CA GLN A 212 50.40 -11.52 -6.13
C GLN A 212 49.50 -10.36 -5.77
N GLU A 213 48.28 -10.65 -5.35
CA GLU A 213 47.27 -9.67 -4.99
C GLU A 213 46.31 -10.26 -3.95
N ALA A 214 45.82 -9.41 -3.05
CA ALA A 214 44.72 -9.75 -2.17
C ALA A 214 43.79 -8.53 -1.95
N SER A 215 42.51 -8.78 -1.87
CA SER A 215 41.51 -7.72 -1.54
C SER A 215 40.41 -8.29 -0.69
N VAL A 216 39.85 -7.41 0.16
CA VAL A 216 38.66 -7.67 0.97
C VAL A 216 37.55 -6.75 0.50
N THR A 217 36.38 -7.30 0.26
CA THR A 217 35.20 -6.52 -0.15
C THR A 217 34.05 -6.78 0.84
N LEU A 218 33.53 -5.73 1.42
CA LEU A 218 32.30 -5.72 2.19
C LEU A 218 31.14 -5.35 1.25
N THR A 219 30.11 -6.18 1.18
CA THR A 219 28.96 -5.96 0.31
C THR A 219 27.69 -5.92 1.15
N GLY A 220 26.86 -4.93 0.93
CA GLY A 220 25.49 -4.86 1.45
C GLY A 220 24.50 -4.82 0.31
N ARG A 221 23.43 -5.63 0.38
CA ARG A 221 22.41 -5.69 -0.67
C ARG A 221 21.02 -5.37 -0.10
N ASN A 222 20.16 -4.79 -0.96
CA ASN A 222 18.80 -4.35 -0.61
C ASN A 222 18.78 -3.44 0.62
N LEU A 223 19.76 -2.52 0.71
CA LEU A 223 20.01 -1.73 1.91
C LEU A 223 18.89 -0.75 2.22
N TRP A 224 18.30 -0.17 1.19
CA TRP A 224 17.33 0.89 1.38
C TRP A 224 16.35 0.99 0.20
N THR A 225 15.05 1.06 0.54
CA THR A 225 14.01 1.51 -0.39
C THR A 225 13.90 3.03 -0.24
N ILE A 226 14.49 3.77 -1.18
CA ILE A 226 14.55 5.23 -1.17
C ILE A 226 13.14 5.80 -1.37
N TYR A 227 12.40 5.20 -2.30
CA TYR A 227 11.02 5.58 -2.62
C TYR A 227 10.20 4.34 -2.99
N LYS A 228 8.92 4.35 -2.65
CA LYS A 228 7.90 3.42 -3.15
C LYS A 228 6.51 4.06 -3.09
N SER A 229 5.66 3.79 -4.06
CA SER A 229 4.28 4.26 -4.09
C SER A 229 3.36 3.37 -3.27
N VAL A 230 3.54 2.05 -3.31
CA VAL A 230 2.67 1.12 -2.59
C VAL A 230 3.00 1.09 -1.09
N PRO A 231 2.00 1.25 -0.20
CA PRO A 231 2.22 1.17 1.24
C PRO A 231 2.36 -0.30 1.71
N ASN A 232 2.98 -0.48 2.87
CA ASN A 232 3.06 -1.72 3.67
C ASN A 232 3.76 -2.93 3.06
N ILE A 233 3.85 -3.06 1.74
CA ILE A 233 4.47 -4.18 1.05
C ILE A 233 5.71 -3.73 0.26
N ASP A 234 6.50 -4.69 -0.18
CA ASP A 234 7.56 -4.45 -1.17
C ASP A 234 6.94 -4.43 -2.58
N PRO A 235 7.17 -3.38 -3.40
CA PRO A 235 6.58 -3.29 -4.75
C PRO A 235 7.03 -4.39 -5.71
N GLU A 236 8.11 -5.11 -5.39
CA GLU A 236 8.59 -6.25 -6.18
C GLU A 236 8.04 -7.59 -5.69
N SER A 237 7.27 -7.60 -4.60
CA SER A 237 6.62 -8.81 -4.09
C SER A 237 5.50 -9.23 -5.02
N ALA A 238 5.73 -10.22 -5.84
CA ALA A 238 4.72 -10.83 -6.69
C ALA A 238 4.43 -12.26 -6.23
N LEU A 239 3.20 -12.71 -6.40
CA LEU A 239 2.78 -14.07 -6.06
C LEU A 239 3.54 -15.12 -6.91
N THR A 240 3.85 -14.78 -8.14
CA THR A 240 4.59 -15.63 -9.07
C THR A 240 5.45 -14.79 -10.03
N THR A 241 6.43 -15.44 -10.66
CA THR A 241 7.23 -14.87 -11.75
C THR A 241 6.59 -15.09 -13.14
N GLY A 242 5.43 -15.76 -13.19
CA GLY A 242 4.66 -15.99 -14.39
C GLY A 242 3.65 -14.87 -14.68
N ASN A 243 2.51 -15.23 -15.24
CA ASN A 243 1.49 -14.26 -15.70
C ASN A 243 0.75 -13.51 -14.58
N ALA A 244 0.96 -13.85 -13.30
CA ALA A 244 0.34 -13.19 -12.16
C ALA A 244 1.29 -12.22 -11.41
N GLN A 245 2.24 -11.63 -12.09
CA GLN A 245 3.24 -10.72 -11.50
C GLN A 245 2.63 -9.45 -10.86
N GLY A 246 1.48 -9.02 -11.33
CA GLY A 246 0.78 -7.85 -10.77
C GLY A 246 -0.02 -8.12 -9.49
N VAL A 247 0.11 -9.31 -8.88
CA VAL A 247 -0.62 -9.68 -7.66
C VAL A 247 0.36 -10.00 -6.54
N GLU A 248 0.25 -9.30 -5.44
CA GLU A 248 0.92 -9.61 -4.18
C GLU A 248 -0.07 -10.31 -3.23
N ALA A 249 0.38 -11.36 -2.54
CA ALA A 249 -0.42 -12.08 -1.57
C ALA A 249 0.45 -12.55 -0.40
N TYR A 250 0.48 -11.74 0.65
CA TYR A 250 1.14 -12.03 1.94
C TYR A 250 2.63 -12.39 1.78
N SER A 251 3.27 -11.81 0.78
CA SER A 251 4.66 -12.07 0.46
C SER A 251 5.59 -11.40 1.47
N LEU A 252 6.67 -12.11 1.85
CA LEU A 252 7.71 -11.50 2.65
C LEU A 252 8.45 -10.44 1.84
N PRO A 253 8.81 -9.30 2.45
CA PRO A 253 9.61 -8.29 1.78
C PRO A 253 11.01 -8.82 1.47
N THR A 254 11.69 -8.20 0.50
CA THR A 254 13.08 -8.50 0.20
C THR A 254 13.97 -8.30 1.43
N THR A 255 14.85 -9.25 1.70
CA THR A 255 15.76 -9.20 2.85
C THR A 255 16.99 -8.36 2.54
N ARG A 256 17.51 -7.67 3.57
CA ARG A 256 18.85 -7.09 3.53
C ARG A 256 19.88 -8.19 3.74
N SER A 257 20.97 -8.16 2.98
CA SER A 257 22.07 -9.09 3.18
C SER A 257 23.39 -8.37 3.25
N PHE A 258 24.32 -8.90 4.05
CA PHE A 258 25.67 -8.42 4.18
C PHE A 258 26.62 -9.58 3.91
N GLY A 259 27.67 -9.31 3.19
CA GLY A 259 28.68 -10.30 2.81
C GLY A 259 30.10 -9.76 2.90
N VAL A 260 31.02 -10.67 3.13
CA VAL A 260 32.46 -10.41 3.05
C VAL A 260 33.02 -11.32 1.97
N ASN A 261 33.73 -10.75 1.01
CA ASN A 261 34.45 -11.49 -0.02
C ASN A 261 35.94 -11.25 0.15
N LEU A 262 36.72 -12.35 0.17
CA LEU A 262 38.17 -12.33 0.14
C LEU A 262 38.62 -12.85 -1.23
N SER A 263 39.28 -12.00 -2.01
CA SER A 263 39.87 -12.39 -3.28
C SER A 263 41.38 -12.45 -3.13
N VAL A 264 41.99 -13.57 -3.51
CA VAL A 264 43.45 -13.79 -3.47
C VAL A 264 43.93 -14.32 -4.81
N LYS A 265 45.09 -13.80 -5.25
CA LYS A 265 45.78 -14.24 -6.47
C LYS A 265 47.18 -14.71 -6.09
N PHE A 266 47.51 -15.93 -6.49
CA PHE A 266 48.81 -16.56 -6.28
C PHE A 266 49.72 -16.35 -7.46
#